data_c239b8d4cda6ff0cf136cf76e11add46
#
_entry.id   c239b8d4cda6ff0cf136cf76e11add46
#
_cell.length_a   1.000
_cell.length_b   1.000
_cell.length_c   1.000
_cell.angle_alpha   90.00
_cell.angle_beta   90.00
_cell.angle_gamma   90.00
#
_symmetry.space_group_name_H-M   'P 1'
#
loop_
_entity.id
_entity.type
_entity.pdbx_description
1 polymer ?
#
loop_
_entity_poly.entity_id
_entity_poly.type
_entity_poly.pdbx_seq_one_letter_code
_entity_poly.pdbx_strand_id
1 'polypeptide(L)'
;EYADTAYSPEELRHILNERLPNLKRWKQKLETCNIHHQKIQDIIVYINNHLFDTLDTDMLSTISGLSKYHFRRVFQTVAGENIGSYIQRLRLEHIAHLLVSTDFTLNQISEQTNYQTKFSLAKAFKKHFGVSTSQYRKKYKPMYDEQHAVISPEVRSILPMKVFCIEVGEKYKDELRYKLIWDRLTNYARQQNEEKSNG
;
A
#
# COMPACT_ATOMS: atom_id res chain seq x y z
N GLU A 1 7.55 11.26 -45.39
CA GLU A 1 6.76 10.42 -46.32
C GLU A 1 6.15 9.27 -45.55
N TYR A 2 4.97 9.46 -45.00
CA TYR A 2 4.15 8.35 -44.48
C TYR A 2 3.42 7.72 -45.66
N ALA A 3 3.89 6.57 -46.09
CA ALA A 3 3.21 5.78 -47.10
C ALA A 3 1.85 5.37 -46.53
N ASP A 4 0.79 5.86 -47.16
CA ASP A 4 -0.60 5.49 -46.95
C ASP A 4 -0.79 4.04 -47.44
N THR A 5 -0.40 3.05 -46.65
CA THR A 5 -0.69 1.65 -46.90
C THR A 5 -2.12 1.36 -46.40
N ALA A 6 -3.09 1.73 -47.25
CA ALA A 6 -4.47 1.33 -47.04
C ALA A 6 -4.55 -0.19 -47.26
N TYR A 7 -4.72 -0.95 -46.19
CA TYR A 7 -4.97 -2.39 -46.25
C TYR A 7 -6.33 -2.65 -46.95
N SER A 8 -6.37 -3.64 -47.82
CA SER A 8 -7.62 -4.08 -48.39
C SER A 8 -8.58 -4.61 -47.31
N PRO A 9 -9.92 -4.60 -47.53
CA PRO A 9 -10.87 -5.17 -46.58
C PRO A 9 -10.60 -6.62 -46.20
N GLU A 10 -10.01 -7.40 -47.11
CA GLU A 10 -9.65 -8.81 -46.90
C GLU A 10 -8.39 -8.93 -46.02
N GLU A 11 -7.38 -8.14 -46.27
CA GLU A 11 -6.18 -8.08 -45.41
C GLU A 11 -6.50 -7.60 -43.98
N LEU A 12 -7.38 -6.61 -43.84
CA LEU A 12 -7.88 -6.18 -42.54
C LEU A 12 -8.64 -7.29 -41.80
N ARG A 13 -9.47 -8.07 -42.50
CA ARG A 13 -10.16 -9.23 -41.94
C ARG A 13 -9.18 -10.33 -41.51
N HIS A 14 -8.15 -10.58 -42.31
CA HIS A 14 -7.12 -11.56 -41.95
C HIS A 14 -6.36 -11.15 -40.72
N ILE A 15 -5.84 -9.90 -40.67
CA ILE A 15 -5.12 -9.33 -39.53
C ILE A 15 -5.98 -9.33 -38.25
N LEU A 16 -7.26 -8.98 -38.38
CA LEU A 16 -8.19 -8.97 -37.24
C LEU A 16 -8.45 -10.39 -36.73
N ASN A 17 -8.66 -11.37 -37.64
CA ASN A 17 -8.89 -12.74 -37.23
C ASN A 17 -7.68 -13.40 -36.58
N GLU A 18 -6.47 -13.09 -37.01
CA GLU A 18 -5.23 -13.55 -36.34
C GLU A 18 -4.98 -12.88 -35.01
N ARG A 19 -5.26 -11.57 -34.89
CA ARG A 19 -5.00 -10.80 -33.67
C ARG A 19 -6.10 -10.86 -32.63
N LEU A 20 -7.38 -11.06 -33.04
CA LEU A 20 -8.53 -11.15 -32.13
C LEU A 20 -8.39 -12.22 -31.03
N PRO A 21 -7.94 -13.46 -31.31
CA PRO A 21 -7.74 -14.46 -30.28
C PRO A 21 -6.70 -14.03 -29.24
N ASN A 22 -5.62 -13.39 -29.69
CA ASN A 22 -4.57 -12.88 -28.83
C ASN A 22 -5.08 -11.71 -27.96
N LEU A 23 -5.84 -10.77 -28.54
CA LEU A 23 -6.43 -9.64 -27.82
C LEU A 23 -7.43 -10.11 -26.75
N LYS A 24 -8.30 -11.09 -27.06
CA LYS A 24 -9.23 -11.70 -26.08
C LYS A 24 -8.45 -12.35 -24.93
N ARG A 25 -7.39 -13.10 -25.23
CA ARG A 25 -6.53 -13.75 -24.24
C ARG A 25 -5.81 -12.72 -23.36
N TRP A 26 -5.31 -11.63 -23.95
CA TRP A 26 -4.68 -10.53 -23.20
C TRP A 26 -5.68 -9.83 -22.29
N LYS A 27 -6.89 -9.53 -22.78
CA LYS A 27 -7.95 -8.90 -21.98
C LYS A 27 -8.31 -9.76 -20.76
N GLN A 28 -8.53 -11.05 -20.97
CA GLN A 28 -8.83 -12.00 -19.90
C GLN A 28 -7.68 -12.11 -18.89
N LYS A 29 -6.44 -12.07 -19.37
CA LYS A 29 -5.24 -12.09 -18.48
C LYS A 29 -5.14 -10.82 -17.63
N LEU A 30 -5.44 -9.64 -18.19
CA LEU A 30 -5.49 -8.38 -17.49
C LEU A 30 -6.61 -8.37 -16.43
N GLU A 31 -7.80 -8.83 -16.78
CA GLU A 31 -8.92 -8.94 -15.85
C GLU A 31 -8.57 -9.86 -14.66
N THR A 32 -7.97 -11.01 -14.93
CA THR A 32 -7.50 -11.93 -13.89
C THR A 32 -6.43 -11.29 -13.01
N CYS A 33 -5.50 -10.54 -13.58
CA CYS A 33 -4.46 -9.82 -12.85
C CYS A 33 -5.07 -8.77 -11.91
N ASN A 34 -6.04 -7.99 -12.40
CA ASN A 34 -6.74 -6.98 -11.60
C ASN A 34 -7.53 -7.61 -10.45
N ILE A 35 -8.21 -8.73 -10.69
CA ILE A 35 -8.92 -9.48 -9.64
C ILE A 35 -7.94 -9.96 -8.56
N HIS A 36 -6.79 -10.50 -8.96
CA HIS A 36 -5.77 -10.94 -8.00
C HIS A 36 -5.19 -9.77 -7.22
N HIS A 37 -4.92 -8.64 -7.88
CA HIS A 37 -4.43 -7.44 -7.22
C HIS A 37 -5.43 -6.97 -6.15
N GLN A 38 -6.73 -6.85 -6.49
CA GLN A 38 -7.76 -6.45 -5.55
C GLN A 38 -7.84 -7.40 -4.35
N LYS A 39 -7.84 -8.71 -4.58
CA LYS A 39 -7.84 -9.70 -3.49
C LYS A 39 -6.66 -9.51 -2.52
N ILE A 40 -5.48 -9.19 -3.03
CA ILE A 40 -4.32 -8.94 -2.17
C ILE A 40 -4.46 -7.61 -1.41
N GLN A 41 -5.02 -6.57 -2.03
CA GLN A 41 -5.31 -5.31 -1.33
C GLN A 41 -6.28 -5.53 -0.16
N ASP A 42 -7.33 -6.34 -0.36
CA ASP A 42 -8.28 -6.69 0.70
C ASP A 42 -7.58 -7.45 1.85
N ILE A 43 -6.65 -8.34 1.53
CA ILE A 43 -5.82 -9.04 2.52
C ILE A 43 -4.89 -8.08 3.27
N ILE A 44 -4.30 -7.11 2.57
CA ILE A 44 -3.45 -6.08 3.19
C ILE A 44 -4.26 -5.25 4.20
N VAL A 45 -5.47 -4.85 3.82
CA VAL A 45 -6.40 -4.15 4.74
C VAL A 45 -6.74 -5.04 5.94
N TYR A 46 -7.03 -6.32 5.69
CA TYR A 46 -7.30 -7.28 6.76
C TYR A 46 -6.12 -7.41 7.74
N ILE A 47 -4.89 -7.57 7.22
CA ILE A 47 -3.67 -7.66 8.03
C ILE A 47 -3.49 -6.41 8.90
N ASN A 48 -3.70 -5.21 8.35
CA ASN A 48 -3.57 -3.96 9.09
C ASN A 48 -4.56 -3.86 10.26
N ASN A 49 -5.77 -4.34 10.06
CA ASN A 49 -6.81 -4.32 11.11
C ASN A 49 -6.62 -5.41 12.18
N HIS A 50 -5.86 -6.48 11.87
CA HIS A 50 -5.64 -7.64 12.71
C HIS A 50 -4.16 -7.90 13.01
N LEU A 51 -3.33 -6.85 12.99
CA LEU A 51 -1.87 -6.96 12.96
C LEU A 51 -1.29 -7.79 14.12
N PHE A 52 -1.92 -7.76 15.30
CA PHE A 52 -1.46 -8.48 16.49
C PHE A 52 -2.21 -9.78 16.76
N ASP A 53 -3.16 -10.14 15.89
CA ASP A 53 -3.82 -11.44 15.95
C ASP A 53 -2.91 -12.54 15.40
N THR A 54 -3.33 -13.79 15.58
CA THR A 54 -2.65 -14.93 14.96
C THR A 54 -2.95 -14.94 13.47
N LEU A 55 -2.02 -14.44 12.68
CA LEU A 55 -2.12 -14.40 11.23
C LEU A 55 -1.27 -15.54 10.65
N ASP A 56 -1.93 -16.56 10.13
CA ASP A 56 -1.25 -17.62 9.38
C ASP A 56 -1.57 -17.57 7.88
N THR A 57 -0.70 -18.17 7.08
CA THR A 57 -0.84 -18.16 5.62
C THR A 57 -2.06 -18.95 5.14
N ASP A 58 -2.48 -19.96 5.88
CA ASP A 58 -3.61 -20.82 5.51
C ASP A 58 -4.92 -20.06 5.65
N MET A 59 -5.09 -19.38 6.78
CA MET A 59 -6.22 -18.49 7.02
C MET A 59 -6.29 -17.37 5.96
N LEU A 60 -5.20 -16.67 5.71
CA LEU A 60 -5.16 -15.56 4.75
C LEU A 60 -5.41 -16.03 3.31
N SER A 61 -4.89 -17.20 2.93
CA SER A 61 -5.18 -17.79 1.62
C SER A 61 -6.65 -18.14 1.47
N THR A 62 -7.29 -18.67 2.52
CA THR A 62 -8.73 -18.99 2.56
C THR A 62 -9.58 -17.71 2.40
N ILE A 63 -9.27 -16.65 3.14
CA ILE A 63 -9.96 -15.35 3.03
C ILE A 63 -9.84 -14.80 1.59
N SER A 64 -8.66 -14.90 0.97
CA SER A 64 -8.45 -14.44 -0.42
C SER A 64 -9.17 -15.29 -1.48
N GLY A 65 -9.62 -16.50 -1.12
CA GLY A 65 -10.16 -17.48 -2.08
C GLY A 65 -9.12 -17.96 -3.09
N LEU A 66 -7.84 -18.01 -2.70
CA LEU A 66 -6.73 -18.53 -3.50
C LEU A 66 -6.12 -19.76 -2.82
N SER A 67 -5.58 -20.68 -3.61
CA SER A 67 -4.77 -21.76 -3.03
C SER A 67 -3.52 -21.18 -2.34
N LYS A 68 -3.04 -21.82 -1.29
CA LYS A 68 -1.88 -21.37 -0.50
C LYS A 68 -0.65 -21.05 -1.35
N TYR A 69 -0.37 -21.89 -2.36
CA TYR A 69 0.76 -21.68 -3.26
C TYR A 69 0.54 -20.44 -4.15
N HIS A 70 -0.65 -20.33 -4.72
CA HIS A 70 -1.01 -19.20 -5.60
C HIS A 70 -1.06 -17.89 -4.81
N PHE A 71 -1.65 -17.89 -3.61
CA PHE A 71 -1.68 -16.76 -2.71
C PHE A 71 -0.28 -16.22 -2.42
N ARG A 72 0.66 -17.09 -1.99
CA ARG A 72 2.04 -16.66 -1.70
C ARG A 72 2.71 -15.99 -2.90
N ARG A 73 2.55 -16.56 -4.09
CA ARG A 73 3.14 -16.03 -5.31
C ARG A 73 2.54 -14.68 -5.70
N VAL A 74 1.21 -14.57 -5.66
CA VAL A 74 0.52 -13.32 -6.01
C VAL A 74 0.82 -12.24 -4.97
N PHE A 75 0.78 -12.60 -3.68
CA PHE A 75 1.13 -11.67 -2.60
C PHE A 75 2.54 -11.10 -2.78
N GLN A 76 3.54 -11.96 -3.00
CA GLN A 76 4.92 -11.52 -3.23
C GLN A 76 5.07 -10.64 -4.46
N THR A 77 4.30 -10.90 -5.53
CA THR A 77 4.31 -10.08 -6.74
C THR A 77 3.71 -8.69 -6.48
N VAL A 78 2.63 -8.61 -5.69
CA VAL A 78 1.91 -7.36 -5.41
C VAL A 78 2.62 -6.56 -4.31
N ALA A 79 2.99 -7.21 -3.20
CA ALA A 79 3.59 -6.56 -2.03
C ALA A 79 5.13 -6.40 -2.12
N GLY A 80 5.78 -7.05 -3.10
CA GLY A 80 7.24 -7.00 -3.26
C GLY A 80 8.02 -7.87 -2.27
N GLU A 81 7.37 -8.44 -1.25
CA GLU A 81 7.97 -9.28 -0.23
C GLU A 81 7.04 -10.44 0.17
N ASN A 82 7.60 -11.49 0.81
CA ASN A 82 6.77 -12.58 1.30
C ASN A 82 5.91 -12.16 2.49
N ILE A 83 4.75 -12.82 2.66
CA ILE A 83 3.73 -12.46 3.66
C ILE A 83 4.26 -12.45 5.09
N GLY A 84 5.14 -13.38 5.46
CA GLY A 84 5.72 -13.42 6.80
C GLY A 84 6.62 -12.22 7.08
N SER A 85 7.46 -11.82 6.12
CA SER A 85 8.30 -10.63 6.20
C SER A 85 7.44 -9.36 6.26
N TYR A 86 6.40 -9.28 5.46
CA TYR A 86 5.44 -8.17 5.43
C TYR A 86 4.80 -7.95 6.81
N ILE A 87 4.20 -8.99 7.40
CA ILE A 87 3.57 -8.91 8.72
C ILE A 87 4.59 -8.55 9.80
N GLN A 88 5.77 -9.18 9.76
CA GLN A 88 6.83 -8.89 10.73
C GLN A 88 7.30 -7.44 10.65
N ARG A 89 7.48 -6.90 9.45
CA ARG A 89 7.85 -5.50 9.23
C ARG A 89 6.82 -4.55 9.80
N LEU A 90 5.54 -4.74 9.48
CA LEU A 90 4.45 -3.90 10.01
C LEU A 90 4.40 -3.93 11.54
N ARG A 91 4.57 -5.11 12.15
CA ARG A 91 4.61 -5.23 13.62
C ARG A 91 5.77 -4.43 14.22
N LEU A 92 6.94 -4.52 13.63
CA LEU A 92 8.12 -3.78 14.10
C LEU A 92 8.00 -2.27 13.89
N GLU A 93 7.39 -1.83 12.79
CA GLU A 93 7.07 -0.42 12.53
C GLU A 93 6.07 0.12 13.56
N HIS A 94 5.03 -0.64 13.89
CA HIS A 94 4.09 -0.27 14.96
C HIS A 94 4.77 -0.19 16.33
N ILE A 95 5.66 -1.15 16.65
CA ILE A 95 6.46 -1.11 17.88
C ILE A 95 7.37 0.11 17.90
N ALA A 96 7.98 0.48 16.78
CA ALA A 96 8.78 1.70 16.67
C ALA A 96 7.95 2.95 16.96
N HIS A 97 6.71 3.00 16.48
CA HIS A 97 5.77 4.06 16.81
C HIS A 97 5.45 4.10 18.31
N LEU A 98 5.09 2.96 18.93
CA LEU A 98 4.82 2.89 20.37
C LEU A 98 6.03 3.33 21.22
N LEU A 99 7.25 3.01 20.79
CA LEU A 99 8.47 3.42 21.50
C LEU A 99 8.62 4.95 21.56
N VAL A 100 8.14 5.68 20.59
CA VAL A 100 8.29 7.15 20.54
C VAL A 100 7.02 7.88 21.00
N SER A 101 5.84 7.34 20.74
CA SER A 101 4.55 7.96 21.07
C SER A 101 4.09 7.73 22.51
N THR A 102 4.69 6.76 23.21
CA THR A 102 4.29 6.39 24.57
C THR A 102 5.49 6.26 25.51
N ASP A 103 5.21 6.24 26.82
CA ASP A 103 6.20 5.93 27.86
C ASP A 103 6.21 4.45 28.25
N PHE A 104 5.54 3.59 27.48
CA PHE A 104 5.49 2.17 27.77
C PHE A 104 6.89 1.55 27.83
N THR A 105 7.08 0.71 28.84
CA THR A 105 8.27 -0.13 28.95
C THR A 105 8.28 -1.17 27.84
N LEU A 106 9.43 -1.74 27.53
CA LEU A 106 9.54 -2.78 26.50
C LEU A 106 8.73 -4.04 26.91
N ASN A 107 8.53 -4.29 28.18
CA ASN A 107 7.65 -5.35 28.70
C ASN A 107 6.20 -5.09 28.28
N GLN A 108 5.69 -3.89 28.61
CA GLN A 108 4.32 -3.51 28.25
C GLN A 108 4.08 -3.54 26.75
N ILE A 109 5.06 -3.12 25.94
CA ILE A 109 4.97 -3.23 24.49
C ILE A 109 4.96 -4.70 24.04
N SER A 110 5.79 -5.57 24.65
CA SER A 110 5.78 -7.00 24.29
C SER A 110 4.48 -7.71 24.64
N GLU A 111 3.78 -7.30 25.71
CA GLU A 111 2.49 -7.83 26.13
C GLU A 111 1.34 -7.43 25.18
N GLN A 112 1.43 -6.24 24.57
CA GLN A 112 0.45 -5.73 23.62
C GLN A 112 0.71 -6.18 22.17
N THR A 113 1.83 -6.84 21.93
CA THR A 113 2.24 -7.27 20.60
C THR A 113 2.41 -8.80 20.57
N ASN A 114 2.50 -9.40 19.42
CA ASN A 114 2.60 -10.85 19.27
C ASN A 114 4.04 -11.37 19.53
N TYR A 115 4.76 -10.75 20.47
CA TYR A 115 6.09 -11.19 20.92
C TYR A 115 5.96 -11.84 22.32
N GLN A 116 6.40 -13.09 22.44
CA GLN A 116 6.32 -13.83 23.69
C GLN A 116 7.16 -13.22 24.82
N THR A 117 8.26 -12.53 24.47
CA THR A 117 9.16 -11.92 25.44
C THR A 117 9.76 -10.61 24.92
N LYS A 118 10.07 -9.70 25.87
CA LYS A 118 10.83 -8.48 25.54
C LYS A 118 12.19 -8.75 24.86
N PHE A 119 12.80 -9.90 25.12
CA PHE A 119 14.10 -10.26 24.54
C PHE A 119 13.95 -10.65 23.07
N SER A 120 12.92 -11.44 22.72
CA SER A 120 12.62 -11.77 21.32
C SER A 120 12.25 -10.54 20.52
N LEU A 121 11.47 -9.63 21.10
CA LEU A 121 11.14 -8.33 20.53
C LEU A 121 12.41 -7.49 20.30
N ALA A 122 13.25 -7.30 21.33
CA ALA A 122 14.48 -6.51 21.23
C ALA A 122 15.44 -7.05 20.16
N LYS A 123 15.57 -8.38 20.05
CA LYS A 123 16.38 -9.03 19.04
C LYS A 123 15.85 -8.78 17.62
N ALA A 124 14.54 -8.97 17.42
CA ALA A 124 13.88 -8.72 16.13
C ALA A 124 13.97 -7.25 15.73
N PHE A 125 13.72 -6.34 16.67
CA PHE A 125 13.82 -4.89 16.47
C PHE A 125 15.22 -4.47 16.04
N LYS A 126 16.25 -4.91 16.79
CA LYS A 126 17.65 -4.60 16.45
C LYS A 126 18.05 -5.16 15.09
N LYS A 127 17.58 -6.37 14.75
CA LYS A 127 17.84 -6.96 13.43
C LYS A 127 17.23 -6.14 12.30
N HIS A 128 16.04 -5.56 12.51
CA HIS A 128 15.31 -4.80 11.48
C HIS A 128 15.81 -3.36 11.36
N PHE A 129 15.95 -2.64 12.48
CA PHE A 129 16.32 -1.21 12.49
C PHE A 129 17.82 -0.94 12.65
N GLY A 130 18.64 -1.96 12.92
CA GLY A 130 20.09 -1.83 13.15
C GLY A 130 20.48 -1.24 14.52
N VAL A 131 19.52 -0.76 15.29
CA VAL A 131 19.74 -0.12 16.61
C VAL A 131 18.86 -0.75 17.68
N SER A 132 19.27 -0.63 18.96
CA SER A 132 18.45 -1.13 20.06
C SER A 132 17.19 -0.28 20.27
N THR A 133 16.17 -0.85 20.90
CA THR A 133 14.92 -0.14 21.25
C THR A 133 15.18 1.08 22.13
N SER A 134 16.14 1.00 23.06
CA SER A 134 16.52 2.13 23.93
C SER A 134 17.21 3.25 23.14
N GLN A 135 18.12 2.90 22.22
CA GLN A 135 18.79 3.87 21.36
C GLN A 135 17.78 4.53 20.41
N TYR A 136 16.84 3.74 19.86
CA TYR A 136 15.76 4.25 19.00
C TYR A 136 14.90 5.27 19.75
N ARG A 137 14.39 4.92 20.94
CA ARG A 137 13.60 5.81 21.79
C ARG A 137 14.37 7.09 22.12
N LYS A 138 15.61 6.97 22.60
CA LYS A 138 16.44 8.14 22.96
C LYS A 138 16.63 9.10 21.79
N LYS A 139 16.75 8.58 20.58
CA LYS A 139 16.99 9.40 19.39
C LYS A 139 15.71 10.05 18.86
N TYR A 140 14.61 9.31 18.81
CA TYR A 140 13.42 9.74 18.06
C TYR A 140 12.26 10.24 18.91
N LYS A 141 12.15 9.87 20.21
CA LYS A 141 11.09 10.36 21.08
C LYS A 141 11.13 11.88 21.27
N PRO A 142 12.27 12.54 21.50
CA PRO A 142 12.29 14.01 21.63
C PRO A 142 11.77 14.71 20.36
N MET A 143 12.12 14.20 19.19
CA MET A 143 11.64 14.74 17.91
C MET A 143 10.13 14.53 17.72
N TYR A 144 9.61 13.39 18.17
CA TYR A 144 8.18 13.09 18.15
C TYR A 144 7.42 14.04 19.08
N ASP A 145 7.89 14.19 20.33
CA ASP A 145 7.29 15.05 21.34
C ASP A 145 7.29 16.51 20.88
N GLU A 146 8.35 16.99 20.25
CA GLU A 146 8.47 18.35 19.70
C GLU A 146 7.45 18.59 18.58
N GLN A 147 7.29 17.61 17.65
CA GLN A 147 6.33 17.71 16.56
C GLN A 147 4.86 17.68 17.03
N HIS A 148 4.57 17.02 18.15
CA HIS A 148 3.21 16.80 18.65
C HIS A 148 2.83 17.68 19.83
N ALA A 149 3.80 18.44 20.41
CA ALA A 149 3.60 19.27 21.61
C ALA A 149 2.63 20.46 21.40
N VAL A 150 2.31 20.81 20.17
CA VAL A 150 1.58 22.04 19.83
C VAL A 150 0.20 21.79 19.23
N ILE A 151 -0.21 20.56 19.02
CA ILE A 151 -1.50 20.29 18.41
C ILE A 151 -2.55 20.02 19.49
N SER A 152 -3.26 21.07 19.93
CA SER A 152 -4.60 20.91 20.49
C SER A 152 -5.54 20.63 19.33
N PRO A 153 -6.01 19.39 19.11
CA PRO A 153 -6.90 19.10 18.02
C PRO A 153 -8.24 19.78 18.28
N GLU A 154 -8.59 20.75 17.45
CA GLU A 154 -9.93 21.33 17.42
C GLU A 154 -10.78 20.50 16.47
N VAL A 155 -11.77 19.79 17.01
CA VAL A 155 -12.72 19.04 16.18
C VAL A 155 -13.75 20.01 15.61
N ARG A 156 -13.71 20.25 14.32
CA ARG A 156 -14.71 21.05 13.61
C ARG A 156 -15.54 20.15 12.70
N SER A 157 -16.85 20.26 12.80
CA SER A 157 -17.74 19.71 11.77
C SER A 157 -17.61 20.56 10.52
N ILE A 158 -17.21 19.95 9.42
CA ILE A 158 -17.18 20.58 8.10
C ILE A 158 -18.35 20.07 7.26
N LEU A 159 -18.88 20.92 6.40
CA LEU A 159 -19.89 20.49 5.43
C LEU A 159 -19.33 19.38 4.54
N PRO A 160 -20.19 18.46 4.07
CA PRO A 160 -19.76 17.41 3.15
C PRO A 160 -19.02 18.01 1.96
N MET A 161 -17.77 17.59 1.73
CA MET A 161 -16.95 18.06 0.62
C MET A 161 -16.68 16.91 -0.35
N LYS A 162 -16.61 17.25 -1.63
CA LYS A 162 -16.09 16.31 -2.65
C LYS A 162 -14.56 16.30 -2.59
N VAL A 163 -13.99 15.12 -2.39
CA VAL A 163 -12.54 14.94 -2.33
C VAL A 163 -12.10 14.24 -3.63
N PHE A 164 -11.09 14.78 -4.29
CA PHE A 164 -10.43 14.13 -5.42
C PHE A 164 -9.23 13.35 -4.90
N CYS A 165 -9.22 12.05 -5.16
CA CYS A 165 -8.14 11.17 -4.78
C CYS A 165 -7.48 10.58 -6.04
N ILE A 166 -6.15 10.55 -6.06
CA ILE A 166 -5.36 9.81 -7.06
C ILE A 166 -4.58 8.76 -6.29
N GLU A 167 -4.71 7.51 -6.73
CA GLU A 167 -3.91 6.43 -6.18
C GLU A 167 -2.45 6.60 -6.61
N VAL A 168 -1.56 6.76 -5.64
CA VAL A 168 -0.12 6.85 -5.85
C VAL A 168 0.46 5.47 -5.59
N GLY A 169 0.81 4.73 -6.65
CA GLY A 169 1.44 3.42 -6.49
C GLY A 169 2.76 3.50 -5.69
N GLU A 170 3.19 2.40 -5.11
CA GLU A 170 4.14 2.13 -4.03
C GLU A 170 5.49 2.89 -3.98
N LYS A 171 5.83 3.74 -4.92
CA LYS A 171 7.12 4.44 -4.94
C LYS A 171 7.00 5.88 -4.45
N TYR A 172 6.72 6.06 -3.16
CA TYR A 172 6.75 7.35 -2.46
C TYR A 172 8.12 8.07 -2.49
N LYS A 173 9.17 7.46 -3.04
CA LYS A 173 10.55 8.01 -3.05
C LYS A 173 10.90 8.79 -4.30
N ASP A 174 10.00 8.90 -5.26
CA ASP A 174 10.26 9.61 -6.52
C ASP A 174 9.60 10.99 -6.49
N GLU A 175 10.37 12.00 -6.07
CA GLU A 175 9.92 13.40 -5.98
C GLU A 175 9.36 13.93 -7.31
N LEU A 176 9.94 13.49 -8.43
CA LEU A 176 9.50 13.91 -9.77
C LEU A 176 8.09 13.39 -10.09
N ARG A 177 7.82 12.14 -9.70
CA ARG A 177 6.52 11.49 -9.88
C ARG A 177 5.46 12.11 -8.96
N TYR A 178 5.83 12.44 -7.73
CA TYR A 178 4.96 13.13 -6.79
C TYR A 178 4.54 14.51 -7.31
N LYS A 179 5.49 15.27 -7.86
CA LYS A 179 5.24 16.58 -8.49
C LYS A 179 4.29 16.45 -9.69
N LEU A 180 4.51 15.48 -10.57
CA LEU A 180 3.63 15.23 -11.73
C LEU A 180 2.19 14.87 -11.32
N ILE A 181 2.01 14.08 -10.25
CA ILE A 181 0.70 13.72 -9.73
C ILE A 181 0.02 14.94 -9.12
N TRP A 182 0.76 15.75 -8.35
CA TRP A 182 0.27 16.99 -7.77
C TRP A 182 -0.13 18.02 -8.83
N ASP A 183 0.65 18.18 -9.88
CA ASP A 183 0.34 19.04 -11.01
C ASP A 183 -0.95 18.59 -11.75
N ARG A 184 -1.16 17.28 -11.90
CA ARG A 184 -2.40 16.72 -12.47
C ARG A 184 -3.61 17.01 -11.59
N LEU A 185 -3.50 16.83 -10.28
CA LEU A 185 -4.56 17.12 -9.31
C LEU A 185 -4.94 18.60 -9.32
N THR A 186 -3.95 19.49 -9.30
CA THR A 186 -4.17 20.95 -9.33
C THR A 186 -4.77 21.42 -10.64
N ASN A 187 -4.34 20.89 -11.77
CA ASN A 187 -4.91 21.22 -13.07
C ASN A 187 -6.37 20.76 -13.20
N TYR A 188 -6.67 19.54 -12.73
CA TYR A 188 -8.04 19.03 -12.71
C TYR A 188 -8.94 19.88 -11.79
N ALA A 189 -8.48 20.25 -10.60
CA ALA A 189 -9.22 21.10 -9.68
C ALA A 189 -9.50 22.51 -10.26
N ARG A 190 -8.54 23.07 -11.02
CA ARG A 190 -8.74 24.35 -11.72
C ARG A 190 -9.81 24.24 -12.81
N GLN A 191 -9.74 23.24 -13.66
CA GLN A 191 -10.75 23.01 -14.72
C GLN A 191 -12.15 22.87 -14.14
N GLN A 192 -12.34 22.16 -13.04
CA GLN A 192 -13.64 22.00 -12.38
C GLN A 192 -14.16 23.30 -11.75
N ASN A 193 -13.27 24.20 -11.35
CA ASN A 193 -13.68 25.52 -10.83
C ASN A 193 -14.02 26.50 -11.95
N GLU A 194 -13.35 26.44 -13.09
CA GLU A 194 -13.65 27.28 -14.27
C GLU A 194 -14.97 26.88 -14.92
N GLU A 195 -15.30 25.60 -15.00
CA GLU A 195 -16.62 25.12 -15.47
C GLU A 195 -17.78 25.61 -14.60
N LYS A 196 -17.57 25.74 -13.28
CA LYS A 196 -18.59 26.25 -12.35
C LYS A 196 -18.73 27.77 -12.36
N SER A 197 -17.73 28.49 -12.84
CA SER A 197 -17.78 29.98 -12.92
C SER A 197 -18.41 30.47 -14.21
N ASN A 198 -18.57 29.63 -15.23
CA ASN A 198 -19.11 29.95 -16.56
C ASN A 198 -20.52 29.38 -16.81
N GLY A 199 -21.19 28.87 -15.80
CA GLY A 199 -22.57 28.35 -15.84
C GLY A 199 -23.44 29.02 -14.76
#